data_57ca833ac5a79d3e754623d8f067fe16
#
_entry.id   57ca833ac5a79d3e754623d8f067fe16
#
_cell.length_a   1.000
_cell.length_b   1.000
_cell.length_c   1.000
_cell.angle_alpha   90.00
_cell.angle_beta   90.00
_cell.angle_gamma   90.00
#
_symmetry.space_group_name_H-M   'P 1'
#
loop_
_entity.id
_entity.type
_entity.pdbx_description
1 polymer ?
#
loop_
_entity_poly.entity_id
_entity_poly.type
_entity_poly.pdbx_seq_one_letter_code
_entity_poly.pdbx_strand_id
1 'polypeptide(L)'
;MAAHGDESDLEAVFVRRGGELTSARRHVLAMIPRAVPFHADALWRRLRAAHPELGRATVFRTLRLLRDIGLVERVSTTEGDGYRLCLGCAEGHHHHLRCVECGRDTVVDGEVLRSLEDALVCAQAAYGFLPVAHSLELAGRCVRCVRAGGPDAARSATT
;
A
#
# COMPACT_ATOMS: atom_id res chain seq x y z
N MET A 1 11.43 13.18 5.63
CA MET A 1 11.39 12.23 6.77
C MET A 1 9.91 11.99 7.08
N ALA A 2 9.30 10.97 6.44
CA ALA A 2 7.94 10.59 6.76
C ALA A 2 7.96 9.79 8.07
N ALA A 3 7.32 10.32 9.11
CA ALA A 3 7.15 9.68 10.39
C ALA A 3 6.36 8.37 10.22
N HIS A 4 6.86 7.29 10.79
CA HIS A 4 6.09 6.07 10.95
C HIS A 4 4.98 6.38 11.97
N GLY A 5 3.74 6.46 11.49
CA GLY A 5 2.58 6.66 12.33
C GLY A 5 2.46 5.54 13.36
N ASP A 6 2.26 5.93 14.59
CA ASP A 6 2.00 5.09 15.75
C ASP A 6 0.71 4.26 15.55
N GLU A 7 0.56 3.15 16.28
CA GLU A 7 -0.64 2.29 16.24
C GLU A 7 -1.94 3.05 16.49
N SER A 8 -1.90 4.08 17.36
CA SER A 8 -3.00 4.99 17.63
C SER A 8 -3.50 5.71 16.38
N ASP A 9 -2.63 6.02 15.43
CA ASP A 9 -2.99 6.74 14.22
C ASP A 9 -3.88 5.92 13.28
N LEU A 10 -3.65 4.61 13.13
CA LEU A 10 -4.44 3.76 12.25
C LEU A 10 -5.89 3.56 12.75
N GLU A 11 -6.07 3.35 14.05
CA GLU A 11 -7.39 3.28 14.65
C GLU A 11 -8.13 4.61 14.53
N ALA A 12 -7.46 5.71 14.82
CA ALA A 12 -8.02 7.05 14.69
C ALA A 12 -8.41 7.37 13.23
N VAL A 13 -7.56 7.01 12.27
CA VAL A 13 -7.87 7.18 10.84
C VAL A 13 -9.05 6.30 10.43
N PHE A 14 -9.09 5.04 10.90
CA PHE A 14 -10.19 4.12 10.63
C PHE A 14 -11.54 4.68 11.11
N VAL A 15 -11.59 5.20 12.34
CA VAL A 15 -12.81 5.80 12.90
C VAL A 15 -13.20 7.08 12.16
N ARG A 16 -12.25 7.96 11.86
CA ARG A 16 -12.52 9.21 11.09
C ARG A 16 -13.11 8.92 9.71
N ARG A 17 -12.77 7.77 9.09
CA ARG A 17 -13.33 7.35 7.80
C ARG A 17 -14.64 6.57 7.91
N GLY A 18 -15.30 6.62 9.06
CA GLY A 18 -16.58 5.97 9.29
C GLY A 18 -16.52 4.50 9.66
N GLY A 19 -15.33 3.99 9.98
CA GLY A 19 -15.17 2.63 10.47
C GLY A 19 -15.64 2.49 11.92
N GLU A 20 -16.48 1.50 12.20
CA GLU A 20 -16.85 1.13 13.57
C GLU A 20 -15.77 0.22 14.18
N LEU A 21 -15.15 0.67 15.27
CA LEU A 21 -14.04 -0.03 15.92
C LEU A 21 -14.53 -1.08 16.92
N THR A 22 -14.72 -2.32 16.45
CA THR A 22 -14.99 -3.47 17.31
C THR A 22 -13.68 -4.09 17.82
N SER A 23 -13.75 -4.89 18.90
CA SER A 23 -12.56 -5.60 19.42
C SER A 23 -11.89 -6.45 18.35
N ALA A 24 -12.66 -7.18 17.55
CA ALA A 24 -12.14 -7.99 16.45
C ALA A 24 -11.41 -7.15 15.38
N ARG A 25 -11.96 -5.98 15.03
CA ARG A 25 -11.31 -5.06 14.05
C ARG A 25 -10.03 -4.44 14.61
N ARG A 26 -10.01 -4.13 15.91
CA ARG A 26 -8.81 -3.63 16.60
C ARG A 26 -7.65 -4.63 16.46
N HIS A 27 -7.88 -5.92 16.72
CA HIS A 27 -6.86 -6.95 16.53
C HIS A 27 -6.38 -7.05 15.09
N VAL A 28 -7.28 -6.92 14.12
CA VAL A 28 -6.90 -6.91 12.69
C VAL A 28 -6.01 -5.70 12.38
N LEU A 29 -6.42 -4.50 12.79
CA LEU A 29 -5.67 -3.24 12.55
C LEU A 29 -4.28 -3.30 13.18
N ALA A 30 -4.15 -3.82 14.40
CA ALA A 30 -2.87 -3.95 15.11
C ALA A 30 -1.86 -4.86 14.39
N MET A 31 -2.35 -5.85 13.64
CA MET A 31 -1.48 -6.83 12.97
C MET A 31 -1.25 -6.56 11.48
N ILE A 32 -1.84 -5.52 10.91
CA ILE A 32 -1.59 -5.13 9.51
C ILE A 32 -0.13 -4.69 9.34
N PRO A 33 0.63 -5.30 8.41
CA PRO A 33 1.97 -4.82 8.07
C PRO A 33 1.92 -3.40 7.52
N ARG A 34 2.80 -2.53 8.00
CA ARG A 34 2.79 -1.10 7.65
C ARG A 34 3.74 -0.75 6.51
N ALA A 35 4.81 -1.50 6.35
CA ALA A 35 5.91 -1.15 5.45
C ALA A 35 5.98 -2.01 4.18
N VAL A 36 5.23 -3.10 4.12
CA VAL A 36 5.29 -4.07 3.01
C VAL A 36 3.89 -4.58 2.65
N PRO A 37 3.67 -4.95 1.39
CA PRO A 37 2.45 -5.66 1.00
C PRO A 37 2.28 -6.97 1.77
N PHE A 38 1.04 -7.42 1.92
CA PHE A 38 0.71 -8.64 2.64
C PHE A 38 -0.46 -9.39 1.99
N HIS A 39 -0.54 -10.69 2.22
CA HIS A 39 -1.64 -11.52 1.78
C HIS A 39 -2.66 -11.74 2.90
N ALA A 40 -3.94 -11.73 2.56
CA ALA A 40 -5.03 -11.88 3.53
C ALA A 40 -4.93 -13.19 4.33
N ASP A 41 -4.53 -14.29 3.68
CA ASP A 41 -4.37 -15.59 4.35
C ASP A 41 -3.16 -15.62 5.28
N ALA A 42 -2.08 -14.93 4.96
CA ALA A 42 -0.92 -14.79 5.84
C ALA A 42 -1.28 -13.96 7.08
N LEU A 43 -2.01 -12.86 6.90
CA LEU A 43 -2.52 -12.05 8.01
C LEU A 43 -3.47 -12.86 8.89
N TRP A 44 -4.41 -13.61 8.29
CA TRP A 44 -5.32 -14.46 9.05
C TRP A 44 -4.59 -15.55 9.87
N ARG A 45 -3.59 -16.23 9.28
CA ARG A 45 -2.80 -17.24 10.02
C ARG A 45 -2.10 -16.64 11.24
N ARG A 46 -1.54 -15.45 11.12
CA ARG A 46 -0.91 -14.73 12.23
C ARG A 46 -1.94 -14.33 13.29
N LEU A 47 -3.07 -13.78 12.87
CA LEU A 47 -4.17 -13.41 13.76
C LEU A 47 -4.72 -14.61 14.52
N ARG A 48 -4.95 -15.73 13.84
CA ARG A 48 -5.45 -16.96 14.47
C ARG A 48 -4.49 -17.51 15.53
N ALA A 49 -3.19 -17.36 15.34
CA ALA A 49 -2.20 -17.81 16.33
C ALA A 49 -2.26 -16.98 17.62
N ALA A 50 -2.54 -15.67 17.53
CA ALA A 50 -2.64 -14.76 18.66
C ALA A 50 -4.07 -14.66 19.23
N HIS A 51 -5.08 -14.83 18.38
CA HIS A 51 -6.51 -14.65 18.66
C HIS A 51 -7.31 -15.82 18.04
N PRO A 52 -7.32 -17.01 18.66
CA PRO A 52 -7.97 -18.22 18.10
C PRO A 52 -9.47 -18.06 17.88
N GLU A 53 -10.11 -17.15 18.61
CA GLU A 53 -11.53 -16.82 18.51
C GLU A 53 -11.90 -16.06 17.23
N LEU A 54 -10.92 -15.45 16.55
CA LEU A 54 -11.16 -14.69 15.32
C LEU A 54 -11.36 -15.63 14.12
N GLY A 55 -12.58 -15.65 13.62
CA GLY A 55 -12.91 -16.38 12.40
C GLY A 55 -12.31 -15.75 11.14
N ARG A 56 -11.92 -16.58 10.16
CA ARG A 56 -11.40 -16.14 8.86
C ARG A 56 -12.31 -15.09 8.18
N ALA A 57 -13.63 -15.33 8.20
CA ALA A 57 -14.61 -14.42 7.62
C ALA A 57 -14.56 -13.00 8.22
N THR A 58 -14.24 -12.88 9.50
CA THR A 58 -14.11 -11.57 10.17
C THR A 58 -12.92 -10.80 9.64
N VAL A 59 -11.77 -11.46 9.46
CA VAL A 59 -10.56 -10.84 8.90
C VAL A 59 -10.83 -10.35 7.47
N PHE A 60 -11.41 -11.18 6.62
CA PHE A 60 -11.69 -10.82 5.23
C PHE A 60 -12.74 -9.71 5.11
N ARG A 61 -13.79 -9.72 5.95
CA ARG A 61 -14.77 -8.61 6.00
C ARG A 61 -14.13 -7.31 6.47
N THR A 62 -13.21 -7.38 7.43
CA THR A 62 -12.47 -6.19 7.88
C THR A 62 -11.56 -5.66 6.77
N LEU A 63 -10.81 -6.51 6.07
CA LEU A 63 -9.99 -6.09 4.93
C LEU A 63 -10.83 -5.47 3.81
N ARG A 64 -12.01 -6.03 3.53
CA ARG A 64 -12.95 -5.44 2.57
C ARG A 64 -13.38 -4.03 3.00
N LEU A 65 -13.79 -3.88 4.25
CA LEU A 65 -14.15 -2.56 4.81
C LEU A 65 -12.98 -1.58 4.71
N LEU A 66 -11.76 -2.00 5.10
CA LEU A 66 -10.57 -1.15 5.02
C LEU A 66 -10.28 -0.70 3.58
N ARG A 67 -10.52 -1.57 2.60
CA ARG A 67 -10.41 -1.21 1.19
C ARG A 67 -11.51 -0.23 0.78
N ASP A 68 -12.76 -0.48 1.16
CA ASP A 68 -13.90 0.35 0.78
C ASP A 68 -13.78 1.78 1.36
N ILE A 69 -13.11 1.95 2.50
CA ILE A 69 -12.78 3.27 3.08
C ILE A 69 -11.38 3.77 2.71
N GLY A 70 -10.68 3.12 1.79
CA GLY A 70 -9.39 3.55 1.26
C GLY A 70 -8.22 3.45 2.23
N LEU A 71 -8.26 2.59 3.25
CA LEU A 71 -7.14 2.35 4.16
C LEU A 71 -6.21 1.23 3.71
N VAL A 72 -6.70 0.32 2.87
CA VAL A 72 -5.87 -0.67 2.18
C VAL A 72 -6.24 -0.69 0.71
N GLU A 73 -5.26 -0.95 -0.13
CA GLU A 73 -5.45 -1.15 -1.55
C GLU A 73 -5.01 -2.55 -1.97
N ARG A 74 -5.52 -3.03 -3.11
CA ARG A 74 -5.04 -4.26 -3.73
C ARG A 74 -3.80 -3.95 -4.54
N VAL A 75 -2.80 -4.80 -4.43
CA VAL A 75 -1.54 -4.71 -5.16
C VAL A 75 -1.14 -6.06 -5.72
N SER A 76 -0.52 -6.06 -6.88
CA SER A 76 0.09 -7.27 -7.43
C SER A 76 1.44 -7.48 -6.76
N THR A 77 1.67 -8.70 -6.29
CA THR A 77 2.95 -9.13 -5.71
C THR A 77 3.53 -10.29 -6.54
N THR A 78 4.75 -10.68 -6.26
CA THR A 78 5.37 -11.86 -6.89
C THR A 78 4.65 -13.16 -6.54
N GLU A 79 3.87 -13.18 -5.45
CA GLU A 79 3.10 -14.32 -4.95
C GLU A 79 1.61 -14.22 -5.30
N GLY A 80 1.21 -13.28 -6.16
CA GLY A 80 -0.17 -13.02 -6.56
C GLY A 80 -0.76 -11.75 -5.92
N ASP A 81 -2.09 -11.65 -5.90
CA ASP A 81 -2.78 -10.48 -5.37
C ASP A 81 -2.62 -10.36 -3.85
N GLY A 82 -2.20 -9.20 -3.40
CA GLY A 82 -2.04 -8.84 -2.01
C GLY A 82 -2.77 -7.55 -1.63
N TYR A 83 -2.48 -7.09 -0.44
CA TYR A 83 -2.96 -5.82 0.11
C TYR A 83 -1.79 -4.99 0.59
N ARG A 84 -1.96 -3.68 0.55
CA ARG A 84 -1.02 -2.70 1.10
C ARG A 84 -1.78 -1.69 1.95
N LEU A 85 -1.24 -1.35 3.13
CA LEU A 85 -1.76 -0.26 3.94
C LEU A 85 -1.43 1.06 3.26
N CYS A 86 -2.42 1.94 3.14
CA CYS A 86 -2.26 3.27 2.56
C CYS A 86 -2.90 4.33 3.45
N LEU A 87 -2.12 4.99 4.29
CA LEU A 87 -2.61 6.05 5.19
C LEU A 87 -2.83 7.37 4.44
N GLY A 88 -2.10 7.62 3.35
CA GLY A 88 -2.20 8.81 2.51
C GLY A 88 -3.33 8.77 1.47
N CYS A 89 -3.98 7.63 1.26
CA CYS A 89 -5.01 7.46 0.23
C CYS A 89 -6.28 8.32 0.42
N ALA A 90 -6.43 8.97 1.59
CA ALA A 90 -7.58 9.82 1.86
C ALA A 90 -7.44 11.26 1.35
N GLU A 91 -6.23 11.69 1.06
CA GLU A 91 -5.93 13.11 0.80
C GLU A 91 -5.77 13.43 -0.69
N GLY A 92 -6.13 12.50 -1.58
CA GLY A 92 -6.05 12.72 -3.01
C GLY A 92 -5.30 11.63 -3.77
N HIS A 93 -5.00 11.92 -5.02
CA HIS A 93 -4.29 11.04 -5.93
C HIS A 93 -2.82 10.91 -5.52
N HIS A 94 -2.34 9.68 -5.37
CA HIS A 94 -0.95 9.39 -4.97
C HIS A 94 -0.43 8.16 -5.72
N HIS A 95 0.87 8.00 -5.70
CA HIS A 95 1.59 6.90 -6.33
C HIS A 95 2.52 6.22 -5.35
N HIS A 96 3.05 5.08 -5.75
CA HIS A 96 3.93 4.28 -4.90
C HIS A 96 5.28 4.05 -5.56
N LEU A 97 6.34 4.17 -4.73
CA LEU A 97 7.69 3.74 -5.06
C LEU A 97 8.00 2.50 -4.23
N ARG A 98 8.18 1.36 -4.90
CA ARG A 98 8.47 0.09 -4.25
C ARG A 98 9.92 -0.35 -4.48
N CYS A 99 10.61 -0.66 -3.40
CA CYS A 99 11.93 -1.26 -3.46
C CYS A 99 11.84 -2.77 -3.72
N VAL A 100 12.40 -3.22 -4.84
CA VAL A 100 12.37 -4.64 -5.23
C VAL A 100 13.24 -5.54 -4.34
N GLU A 101 14.20 -4.96 -3.59
CA GLU A 101 15.09 -5.74 -2.71
C GLU A 101 14.54 -5.90 -1.29
N CYS A 102 14.14 -4.80 -0.65
CA CYS A 102 13.70 -4.85 0.74
C CYS A 102 12.20 -4.70 0.93
N GLY A 103 11.42 -4.62 -0.16
CA GLY A 103 9.98 -4.46 -0.11
C GLY A 103 9.49 -3.09 0.41
N ARG A 104 10.41 -2.16 0.73
CA ARG A 104 10.02 -0.83 1.21
C ARG A 104 9.08 -0.18 0.20
N ASP A 105 7.97 0.30 0.72
CA ASP A 105 6.99 1.08 -0.03
C ASP A 105 6.99 2.53 0.47
N THR A 106 6.87 3.47 -0.45
CA THR A 106 6.84 4.91 -0.15
C THR A 106 5.76 5.55 -0.99
N VAL A 107 4.83 6.23 -0.34
CA VAL A 107 3.82 7.05 -1.02
C VAL A 107 4.49 8.29 -1.57
N VAL A 108 4.17 8.63 -2.82
CA VAL A 108 4.59 9.85 -3.48
C VAL A 108 3.35 10.67 -3.79
N ASP A 109 3.39 11.93 -3.40
CA ASP A 109 2.36 12.90 -3.71
C ASP A 109 2.20 13.06 -5.23
N GLY A 110 0.97 13.10 -5.70
CA GLY A 110 0.68 13.32 -7.13
C GLY A 110 1.28 14.63 -7.66
N GLU A 111 1.49 15.63 -6.80
CA GLU A 111 2.12 16.88 -7.20
C GLU A 111 3.57 16.68 -7.71
N VAL A 112 4.32 15.77 -7.09
CA VAL A 112 5.69 15.42 -7.52
C VAL A 112 5.70 14.77 -8.90
N LEU A 113 4.63 14.05 -9.25
CA LEU A 113 4.49 13.34 -10.52
C LEU A 113 3.54 14.03 -11.51
N ARG A 114 3.17 15.29 -11.27
CA ARG A 114 2.20 16.04 -12.07
C ARG A 114 2.49 15.99 -13.57
N SER A 115 3.74 16.17 -13.96
CA SER A 115 4.12 16.14 -15.39
C SER A 115 3.86 14.77 -16.04
N LEU A 116 4.00 13.68 -15.27
CA LEU A 116 3.68 12.34 -15.75
C LEU A 116 2.16 12.14 -15.83
N GLU A 117 1.42 12.65 -14.87
CA GLU A 117 -0.05 12.65 -14.87
C GLU A 117 -0.60 13.39 -16.09
N ASP A 118 -0.09 14.59 -16.35
CA ASP A 118 -0.47 15.40 -17.53
C ASP A 118 -0.19 14.64 -18.82
N ALA A 119 0.96 13.97 -18.93
CA ALA A 119 1.30 13.15 -20.09
C ALA A 119 0.35 11.96 -20.27
N LEU A 120 -0.05 11.30 -19.18
CA LEU A 120 -1.05 10.20 -19.21
C LEU A 120 -2.41 10.70 -19.68
N VAL A 121 -2.86 11.85 -19.18
CA VAL A 121 -4.13 12.47 -19.61
C VAL A 121 -4.09 12.83 -21.10
N CYS A 122 -3.00 13.44 -21.57
CA CYS A 122 -2.82 13.76 -22.98
C CYS A 122 -2.83 12.51 -23.86
N ALA A 123 -2.13 11.45 -23.45
CA ALA A 123 -2.10 10.20 -24.21
C ALA A 123 -3.50 9.56 -24.29
N GLN A 124 -4.23 9.52 -23.18
CA GLN A 124 -5.59 8.99 -23.16
C GLN A 124 -6.54 9.77 -24.07
N ALA A 125 -6.47 11.10 -24.05
CA ALA A 125 -7.26 11.94 -24.93
C ALA A 125 -6.93 11.71 -26.41
N ALA A 126 -5.65 11.54 -26.75
CA ALA A 126 -5.20 11.28 -28.13
C ALA A 126 -5.75 9.96 -28.69
N TYR A 127 -6.04 9.00 -27.84
CA TYR A 127 -6.65 7.71 -28.21
C TYR A 127 -8.17 7.66 -27.99
N GLY A 128 -8.81 8.78 -27.68
CA GLY A 128 -10.27 8.84 -27.44
C GLY A 128 -10.71 8.09 -26.18
N PHE A 129 -9.85 8.02 -25.17
CA PHE A 129 -10.12 7.28 -23.94
C PHE A 129 -10.50 8.26 -22.82
N LEU A 130 -11.61 7.97 -22.10
CA LEU A 130 -12.00 8.72 -20.91
C LEU A 130 -11.61 7.91 -19.68
N PRO A 131 -10.51 8.25 -18.99
CA PRO A 131 -10.07 7.50 -17.82
C PRO A 131 -11.03 7.75 -16.65
N VAL A 132 -11.45 6.68 -15.99
CA VAL A 132 -12.20 6.75 -14.73
C VAL A 132 -11.31 6.51 -13.51
N ALA A 133 -10.17 5.85 -13.72
CA ALA A 133 -9.14 5.61 -12.70
C ALA A 133 -7.85 5.14 -13.37
N HIS A 134 -6.73 5.35 -12.71
CA HIS A 134 -5.46 4.71 -13.05
C HIS A 134 -4.68 4.36 -11.77
N SER A 135 -3.70 3.48 -11.88
CA SER A 135 -2.71 3.24 -10.85
C SER A 135 -1.31 3.24 -11.47
N LEU A 136 -0.37 3.87 -10.79
CA LEU A 136 1.03 3.88 -11.17
C LEU A 136 1.86 3.40 -9.99
N GLU A 137 2.66 2.36 -10.23
CA GLU A 137 3.67 1.89 -9.29
C GLU A 137 5.03 1.94 -9.97
N LEU A 138 5.99 2.58 -9.33
CA LEU A 138 7.38 2.60 -9.76
C LEU A 138 8.16 1.61 -8.91
N ALA A 139 8.72 0.57 -9.54
CA ALA A 139 9.56 -0.41 -8.90
C ALA A 139 11.04 -0.08 -9.14
N GLY A 140 11.83 -0.10 -8.09
CA GLY A 140 13.25 0.23 -8.16
C GLY A 140 14.00 -0.17 -6.90
N ARG A 141 15.23 0.34 -6.71
CA ARG A 141 16.04 0.09 -5.51
C ARG A 141 16.09 1.35 -4.65
N CYS A 142 15.72 1.24 -3.39
CA CYS A 142 15.85 2.37 -2.47
C CYS A 142 17.31 2.70 -2.19
N VAL A 143 17.59 3.95 -1.83
CA VAL A 143 18.95 4.45 -1.57
C VAL A 143 19.69 3.62 -0.51
N ARG A 144 18.97 3.04 0.43
CA ARG A 144 19.54 2.18 1.48
C ARG A 144 20.07 0.86 0.90
N CYS A 145 19.31 0.21 0.01
CA CYS A 145 19.73 -1.01 -0.67
C CYS A 145 20.86 -0.75 -1.68
N VAL A 146 20.81 0.38 -2.39
CA VAL A 146 21.90 0.80 -3.28
C VAL A 146 23.21 0.98 -2.49
N ARG A 147 23.16 1.69 -1.36
CA ARG A 147 24.34 1.91 -0.50
C ARG A 147 24.85 0.65 0.21
N ALA A 148 23.99 -0.31 0.47
CA ALA A 148 24.35 -1.59 1.09
C ALA A 148 25.05 -2.56 0.13
N GLY A 149 25.29 -2.18 -1.14
CA GLY A 149 26.06 -2.98 -2.08
C GLY A 149 25.34 -4.22 -2.61
N GLY A 150 24.05 -4.15 -2.84
CA GLY A 150 23.30 -5.21 -3.52
C GLY A 150 23.89 -5.54 -4.91
N PRO A 151 23.63 -6.74 -5.46
CA PRO A 151 24.42 -7.36 -6.54
C PRO A 151 24.44 -6.64 -7.90
N ASP A 152 23.80 -5.50 -8.06
CA ASP A 152 23.70 -4.78 -9.35
C ASP A 152 24.18 -3.32 -9.34
N ALA A 153 25.14 -2.97 -8.50
CA ALA A 153 25.78 -1.64 -8.58
C ALA A 153 26.54 -1.40 -9.92
N ALA A 154 26.66 -2.41 -10.77
CA ALA A 154 27.50 -2.39 -11.97
C ALA A 154 26.73 -2.16 -13.30
N ARG A 155 25.39 -2.04 -13.31
CA ARG A 155 24.62 -1.98 -14.58
C ARG A 155 23.99 -0.65 -14.98
N SER A 156 24.24 0.45 -14.24
CA SER A 156 23.65 1.76 -14.56
C SER A 156 24.63 2.78 -15.16
N ALA A 157 25.75 2.36 -15.72
CA ALA A 157 26.74 3.27 -16.30
C ALA A 157 26.99 2.99 -17.79
N THR A 158 25.92 2.77 -18.56
CA THR A 158 26.07 2.80 -20.04
C THR A 158 24.71 3.11 -20.68
N THR A 159 24.42 4.32 -20.94
CA THR A 159 23.90 4.94 -22.19
C THR A 159 23.63 6.41 -21.96
#